data_0d800676ca2fe503a315fa8160fbc904
#
_entry.id   0d800676ca2fe503a315fa8160fbc904
#
_cell.length_a   1.000
_cell.length_b   1.000
_cell.length_c   1.000
_cell.angle_alpha   90.00
_cell.angle_beta   90.00
_cell.angle_gamma   90.00
#
_symmetry.space_group_name_H-M   'P 1'
#
loop_
_entity.id
_entity.type
_entity.pdbx_description
1 polymer ?
#
loop_
_entity_poly.entity_id
_entity_poly.type
_entity_poly.pdbx_seq_one_letter_code
_entity_poly.pdbx_strand_id
1 'polypeptide(L)'
;QAVVQLHTGAANATLTRPSMGAWVLYGLGTENQDLPGYVTINPPANFGGAVNYGNAFLPAHFQGSRVDDKGYVPNLKPRLETQLQRSQIDYLQSLNRAFAERPDAPDAVEGIIESFELAFRMQGAVPEILDFKDEAESTIDAYGINNPATASFGRQCLMARRLSEAGVLFVEICQPGWDHHNNLHNGLIDRCGSIDQPVAALLADLEQRGMLDETLVLFGSEFGRQPTTQGEDGRDHNITGYPMFLVGAGVKPGYTHGQSDEYGVHAVEGRMHTNDLHATLLHLLGLNHEWLTYPYAGRDFRLTDVAGTVAQEILA
;
A
#
# COMPACT_ATOMS: atom_id res chain seq x y z
N GLN A 1 4.02 -14.31 8.42
CA GLN A 1 2.62 -14.24 8.90
C GLN A 1 2.23 -12.79 9.25
N ALA A 2 3.02 -12.08 10.06
CA ALA A 2 2.70 -10.71 10.49
C ALA A 2 2.56 -9.74 9.31
N VAL A 3 3.46 -9.78 8.32
CA VAL A 3 3.35 -8.97 7.09
C VAL A 3 2.02 -9.22 6.38
N VAL A 4 1.63 -10.49 6.20
CA VAL A 4 0.34 -10.84 5.58
C VAL A 4 -0.84 -10.33 6.42
N GLN A 5 -0.76 -10.42 7.75
CA GLN A 5 -1.80 -9.90 8.64
C GLN A 5 -1.94 -8.37 8.52
N LEU A 6 -0.82 -7.64 8.47
CA LEU A 6 -0.85 -6.19 8.29
C LEU A 6 -1.53 -5.80 6.98
N HIS A 7 -1.28 -6.55 5.89
CA HIS A 7 -1.86 -6.23 4.58
C HIS A 7 -3.29 -6.73 4.39
N THR A 8 -3.69 -7.85 5.03
CA THR A 8 -4.96 -8.54 4.71
C THR A 8 -5.92 -8.70 5.90
N GLY A 9 -5.53 -8.25 7.09
CA GLY A 9 -6.32 -8.44 8.33
C GLY A 9 -6.29 -9.88 8.88
N ALA A 10 -5.57 -10.82 8.26
CA ALA A 10 -5.58 -12.23 8.66
C ALA A 10 -4.21 -12.90 8.53
N ALA A 11 -3.65 -13.40 9.64
CA ALA A 11 -2.31 -13.99 9.70
C ALA A 11 -2.20 -15.40 9.10
N ASN A 12 -3.19 -16.24 9.31
CA ASN A 12 -3.18 -17.68 9.01
C ASN A 12 -4.50 -18.13 8.41
N ALA A 13 -4.93 -17.49 7.36
CA ALA A 13 -6.15 -17.87 6.70
C ALA A 13 -5.92 -19.11 5.81
N THR A 14 -6.75 -20.14 5.97
CA THR A 14 -6.88 -21.22 4.99
C THR A 14 -7.35 -20.71 3.64
N LEU A 15 -7.96 -19.52 3.63
CA LEU A 15 -8.40 -18.77 2.48
C LEU A 15 -7.56 -17.50 2.36
N THR A 16 -6.94 -17.29 1.20
CA THR A 16 -6.28 -16.01 0.88
C THR A 16 -7.32 -14.88 0.90
N ARG A 17 -6.98 -13.76 1.54
CA ARG A 17 -7.88 -12.60 1.68
C ARG A 17 -7.37 -11.41 0.87
N PRO A 18 -8.26 -10.53 0.41
CA PRO A 18 -7.86 -9.31 -0.27
C PRO A 18 -7.01 -8.43 0.64
N SER A 19 -6.06 -7.73 0.03
CA SER A 19 -5.24 -6.74 0.72
C SER A 19 -6.03 -5.49 1.10
N MET A 20 -5.52 -4.72 2.05
CA MET A 20 -6.12 -3.44 2.48
C MET A 20 -6.33 -2.49 1.30
N GLY A 21 -5.34 -2.34 0.41
CA GLY A 21 -5.49 -1.51 -0.78
C GLY A 21 -6.58 -1.99 -1.72
N ALA A 22 -6.75 -3.32 -1.86
CA ALA A 22 -7.85 -3.89 -2.65
C ALA A 22 -9.22 -3.59 -2.01
N TRP A 23 -9.35 -3.63 -0.68
CA TRP A 23 -10.57 -3.24 0.02
C TRP A 23 -10.88 -1.74 -0.08
N VAL A 24 -9.86 -0.89 0.03
CA VAL A 24 -10.00 0.57 -0.16
C VAL A 24 -10.52 0.86 -1.56
N LEU A 25 -9.89 0.25 -2.58
CA LEU A 25 -10.32 0.43 -3.96
C LEU A 25 -11.73 -0.13 -4.23
N TYR A 26 -12.09 -1.25 -3.61
CA TYR A 26 -13.44 -1.81 -3.69
C TYR A 26 -14.50 -0.86 -3.06
N GLY A 27 -14.16 -0.21 -1.94
CA GLY A 27 -15.07 0.69 -1.22
C GLY A 27 -15.24 2.06 -1.87
N LEU A 28 -14.16 2.65 -2.39
CA LEU A 28 -14.16 4.00 -2.95
C LEU A 28 -14.33 4.05 -4.46
N GLY A 29 -13.96 2.96 -5.16
CA GLY A 29 -13.82 3.00 -6.62
C GLY A 29 -12.60 3.81 -7.05
N THR A 30 -12.58 4.28 -8.27
CA THR A 30 -11.60 5.24 -8.80
C THR A 30 -12.23 6.08 -9.89
N GLU A 31 -11.98 7.39 -9.86
CA GLU A 31 -12.40 8.30 -10.91
C GLU A 31 -11.41 8.30 -12.08
N ASN A 32 -10.15 7.97 -11.80
CA ASN A 32 -9.11 7.87 -12.82
C ASN A 32 -9.25 6.55 -13.59
N GLN A 33 -9.51 6.65 -14.90
CA GLN A 33 -9.68 5.51 -15.77
C GLN A 33 -8.38 5.03 -16.43
N ASP A 34 -7.32 5.83 -16.39
CA ASP A 34 -6.06 5.59 -17.10
C ASP A 34 -4.95 5.05 -16.18
N LEU A 35 -5.18 5.11 -14.86
CA LEU A 35 -4.26 4.64 -13.82
C LEU A 35 -4.91 3.57 -12.95
N PRO A 36 -4.12 2.64 -12.39
CA PRO A 36 -4.62 1.74 -11.38
C PRO A 36 -4.98 2.53 -10.11
N GLY A 37 -6.09 2.23 -9.48
CA GLY A 37 -6.46 2.87 -8.20
C GLY A 37 -5.58 2.44 -7.03
N TYR A 38 -4.83 1.34 -7.18
CA TYR A 38 -3.88 0.83 -6.18
C TYR A 38 -2.52 0.50 -6.81
N VAL A 39 -1.45 1.09 -6.28
CA VAL A 39 -0.06 0.84 -6.67
C VAL A 39 0.77 0.42 -5.46
N THR A 40 1.56 -0.64 -5.61
CA THR A 40 2.57 -1.05 -4.62
C THR A 40 3.97 -0.90 -5.21
N ILE A 41 4.83 -0.15 -4.52
CA ILE A 41 6.19 0.16 -4.93
C ILE A 41 7.15 -0.75 -4.15
N ASN A 42 7.98 -1.50 -4.86
CA ASN A 42 8.98 -2.40 -4.31
C ASN A 42 8.43 -3.45 -3.33
N PRO A 43 7.27 -4.11 -3.61
CA PRO A 43 6.71 -5.10 -2.70
C PRO A 43 7.68 -6.26 -2.49
N PRO A 44 7.78 -6.81 -1.26
CA PRO A 44 8.70 -7.90 -0.96
C PRO A 44 8.31 -9.16 -1.74
N ALA A 45 9.28 -9.79 -2.40
CA ALA A 45 9.06 -11.07 -3.08
C ALA A 45 8.83 -12.23 -2.08
N ASN A 46 9.46 -12.11 -0.90
CA ASN A 46 9.30 -13.00 0.25
C ASN A 46 8.20 -12.45 1.20
N PHE A 47 7.92 -13.15 2.29
CA PHE A 47 6.99 -12.69 3.34
C PHE A 47 5.56 -12.41 2.86
N GLY A 48 5.02 -13.26 2.01
CA GLY A 48 3.65 -13.13 1.48
C GLY A 48 3.63 -12.87 -0.03
N GLY A 49 4.64 -12.20 -0.57
CA GLY A 49 4.72 -11.91 -2.03
C GLY A 49 3.46 -11.22 -2.54
N ALA A 50 2.87 -11.75 -3.60
CA ALA A 50 1.68 -11.17 -4.23
C ALA A 50 0.42 -11.15 -3.34
N VAL A 51 0.36 -11.90 -2.25
CA VAL A 51 -0.76 -11.87 -1.30
C VAL A 51 -0.89 -10.48 -0.66
N ASN A 52 0.23 -9.79 -0.45
CA ASN A 52 0.25 -8.50 0.23
C ASN A 52 -0.46 -7.38 -0.58
N TYR A 53 -0.57 -7.53 -1.90
CA TYR A 53 -1.25 -6.56 -2.77
C TYR A 53 -2.31 -7.22 -3.67
N GLY A 54 -2.67 -8.47 -3.35
CA GLY A 54 -3.63 -9.26 -4.13
C GLY A 54 -5.08 -8.89 -3.86
N ASN A 55 -5.92 -9.12 -4.86
CA ASN A 55 -7.37 -8.99 -4.77
C ASN A 55 -8.06 -10.22 -4.18
N ALA A 56 -7.39 -11.38 -4.12
CA ALA A 56 -7.93 -12.66 -3.68
C ALA A 56 -9.31 -12.98 -4.33
N PHE A 57 -10.39 -12.96 -3.55
CA PHE A 57 -11.74 -13.24 -4.05
C PHE A 57 -12.48 -11.98 -4.57
N LEU A 58 -11.93 -10.77 -4.41
CA LEU A 58 -12.47 -9.59 -5.08
C LEU A 58 -12.18 -9.64 -6.59
N PRO A 59 -12.96 -8.96 -7.43
CA PRO A 59 -12.68 -8.84 -8.86
C PRO A 59 -11.25 -8.39 -9.18
N ALA A 60 -10.70 -8.86 -10.31
CA ALA A 60 -9.28 -8.73 -10.63
C ALA A 60 -8.79 -7.27 -10.75
N HIS A 61 -9.65 -6.34 -11.12
CA HIS A 61 -9.30 -4.91 -11.26
C HIS A 61 -9.01 -4.21 -9.93
N PHE A 62 -9.34 -4.81 -8.78
CA PHE A 62 -8.98 -4.30 -7.45
C PHE A 62 -7.58 -4.71 -7.00
N GLN A 63 -6.87 -5.53 -7.77
CA GLN A 63 -5.50 -5.92 -7.46
C GLN A 63 -4.53 -4.75 -7.57
N GLY A 64 -3.57 -4.67 -6.62
CA GLY A 64 -2.49 -3.70 -6.67
C GLY A 64 -1.56 -3.90 -7.87
N SER A 65 -1.24 -2.83 -8.58
CA SER A 65 -0.26 -2.80 -9.65
C SER A 65 1.15 -2.62 -9.08
N ARG A 66 2.05 -3.51 -9.48
CA ARG A 66 3.42 -3.51 -8.96
C ARG A 66 4.34 -2.58 -9.76
N VAL A 67 5.09 -1.74 -9.05
CA VAL A 67 6.20 -0.94 -9.56
C VAL A 67 7.47 -1.34 -8.79
N ASP A 68 8.62 -1.44 -9.44
CA ASP A 68 9.88 -1.67 -8.72
C ASP A 68 10.47 -0.35 -8.16
N ASP A 69 11.58 -0.45 -7.42
CA ASP A 69 12.27 0.68 -6.80
C ASP A 69 12.86 1.69 -7.80
N LYS A 70 12.89 1.34 -9.10
CA LYS A 70 13.38 2.19 -10.20
C LYS A 70 12.26 2.73 -11.09
N GLY A 71 11.00 2.40 -10.79
CA GLY A 71 9.85 2.80 -11.59
C GLY A 71 9.55 1.85 -12.75
N TYR A 72 10.12 0.64 -12.76
CA TYR A 72 9.78 -0.34 -13.79
C TYR A 72 8.45 -1.03 -13.47
N VAL A 73 7.55 -1.02 -14.45
CA VAL A 73 6.28 -1.75 -14.42
C VAL A 73 6.35 -2.90 -15.42
N PRO A 74 6.14 -4.15 -15.00
CA PRO A 74 6.16 -5.30 -15.90
C PRO A 74 5.14 -5.16 -17.04
N ASN A 75 5.54 -5.50 -18.25
CA ASN A 75 4.70 -5.49 -19.44
C ASN A 75 4.09 -4.13 -19.83
N LEU A 76 4.57 -3.02 -19.29
CA LEU A 76 4.08 -1.67 -19.62
C LEU A 76 4.40 -1.29 -21.07
N LYS A 77 5.57 -1.71 -21.59
CA LYS A 77 5.96 -1.40 -22.97
C LYS A 77 5.10 -2.17 -23.96
N PRO A 78 4.44 -1.50 -24.91
CA PRO A 78 3.70 -2.17 -25.96
C PRO A 78 4.63 -3.05 -26.81
N ARG A 79 4.17 -4.24 -27.18
CA ARG A 79 4.91 -5.16 -28.09
C ARG A 79 4.57 -4.92 -29.56
N LEU A 80 3.48 -4.23 -29.83
CA LEU A 80 2.95 -3.91 -31.15
C LEU A 80 2.75 -2.40 -31.24
N GLU A 81 2.58 -1.89 -32.44
CA GLU A 81 2.10 -0.53 -32.64
C GLU A 81 0.74 -0.35 -31.96
N THR A 82 0.49 0.83 -31.40
CA THR A 82 -0.68 1.12 -30.54
C THR A 82 -2.00 0.74 -31.22
N GLN A 83 -2.14 1.06 -32.52
CA GLN A 83 -3.38 0.75 -33.25
C GLN A 83 -3.58 -0.77 -33.46
N LEU A 84 -2.51 -1.49 -33.72
CA LEU A 84 -2.56 -2.95 -33.89
C LEU A 84 -2.86 -3.64 -32.55
N GLN A 85 -2.22 -3.15 -31.47
CA GLN A 85 -2.49 -3.65 -30.13
C GLN A 85 -3.93 -3.36 -29.71
N ARG A 86 -4.48 -2.16 -29.99
CA ARG A 86 -5.89 -1.84 -29.73
C ARG A 86 -6.80 -2.82 -30.44
N SER A 87 -6.57 -3.06 -31.74
CA SER A 87 -7.37 -4.00 -32.52
C SER A 87 -7.30 -5.44 -31.96
N GLN A 88 -6.15 -5.84 -31.46
CA GLN A 88 -5.97 -7.15 -30.81
C GLN A 88 -6.77 -7.22 -29.50
N ILE A 89 -6.73 -6.17 -28.69
CA ILE A 89 -7.51 -6.10 -27.45
C ILE A 89 -9.01 -6.09 -27.76
N ASP A 90 -9.46 -5.29 -28.70
CA ASP A 90 -10.87 -5.24 -29.13
C ASP A 90 -11.40 -6.61 -29.54
N TYR A 91 -10.58 -7.37 -30.30
CA TYR A 91 -10.93 -8.73 -30.68
C TYR A 91 -11.03 -9.67 -29.46
N LEU A 92 -10.03 -9.64 -28.56
CA LEU A 92 -10.07 -10.42 -27.30
C LEU A 92 -11.27 -10.05 -26.45
N GLN A 93 -11.57 -8.76 -26.32
CA GLN A 93 -12.70 -8.29 -25.54
C GLN A 93 -14.04 -8.70 -26.17
N SER A 94 -14.12 -8.78 -27.50
CA SER A 94 -15.34 -9.32 -28.15
C SER A 94 -15.60 -10.79 -27.79
N LEU A 95 -14.53 -11.59 -27.68
CA LEU A 95 -14.63 -12.99 -27.24
C LEU A 95 -14.97 -13.09 -25.75
N ASN A 96 -14.37 -12.27 -24.91
CA ASN A 96 -14.64 -12.23 -23.47
C ASN A 96 -16.09 -11.83 -23.18
N ARG A 97 -16.62 -10.80 -23.86
CA ARG A 97 -18.02 -10.37 -23.73
C ARG A 97 -18.98 -11.45 -24.18
N ALA A 98 -18.73 -12.08 -25.33
CA ALA A 98 -19.53 -13.22 -25.79
C ALA A 98 -19.53 -14.41 -24.80
N PHE A 99 -18.42 -14.57 -24.06
CA PHE A 99 -18.34 -15.56 -22.98
C PHE A 99 -19.09 -15.11 -21.72
N ALA A 100 -19.00 -13.82 -21.34
CA ALA A 100 -19.67 -13.25 -20.19
C ALA A 100 -21.23 -13.29 -20.31
N GLU A 101 -21.75 -13.23 -21.54
CA GLU A 101 -23.21 -13.33 -21.82
C GLU A 101 -23.78 -14.75 -21.60
N ARG A 102 -22.93 -15.74 -21.38
CA ARG A 102 -23.41 -17.13 -21.15
C ARG A 102 -23.97 -17.28 -19.74
N PRO A 103 -25.07 -18.05 -19.58
CA PRO A 103 -25.69 -18.26 -18.26
C PRO A 103 -24.78 -18.90 -17.20
N ASP A 104 -23.72 -19.58 -17.63
CA ASP A 104 -22.75 -20.28 -16.81
C ASP A 104 -21.40 -19.53 -16.70
N ALA A 105 -21.35 -18.28 -17.17
CA ALA A 105 -20.11 -17.49 -17.12
C ALA A 105 -19.74 -17.15 -15.66
N PRO A 106 -18.45 -17.31 -15.28
CA PRO A 106 -17.97 -16.84 -13.98
C PRO A 106 -18.02 -15.30 -13.88
N ASP A 107 -18.41 -14.76 -12.72
CA ASP A 107 -18.42 -13.31 -12.43
C ASP A 107 -17.04 -12.64 -12.64
N ALA A 108 -15.97 -13.43 -12.57
CA ALA A 108 -14.60 -12.94 -12.78
C ALA A 108 -14.31 -12.44 -14.20
N VAL A 109 -15.13 -12.76 -15.20
CA VAL A 109 -14.87 -12.39 -16.61
C VAL A 109 -14.90 -10.88 -16.82
N GLU A 110 -15.83 -10.18 -16.17
CA GLU A 110 -15.90 -8.71 -16.25
C GLU A 110 -14.64 -8.06 -15.69
N GLY A 111 -14.17 -8.51 -14.53
CA GLY A 111 -12.90 -8.02 -13.95
C GLY A 111 -11.67 -8.27 -14.85
N ILE A 112 -11.68 -9.34 -15.64
CA ILE A 112 -10.63 -9.59 -16.65
C ILE A 112 -10.72 -8.57 -17.80
N ILE A 113 -11.92 -8.28 -18.28
CA ILE A 113 -12.18 -7.29 -19.33
C ILE A 113 -11.63 -5.92 -18.89
N GLU A 114 -12.02 -5.47 -17.70
CA GLU A 114 -11.58 -4.19 -17.12
C GLU A 114 -10.05 -4.14 -16.92
N SER A 115 -9.44 -5.24 -16.46
CA SER A 115 -7.99 -5.32 -16.27
C SER A 115 -7.21 -5.18 -17.59
N PHE A 116 -7.69 -5.74 -18.69
CA PHE A 116 -7.06 -5.59 -20.01
C PHE A 116 -7.16 -4.14 -20.53
N GLU A 117 -8.31 -3.50 -20.36
CA GLU A 117 -8.51 -2.10 -20.75
C GLU A 117 -7.63 -1.16 -19.94
N LEU A 118 -7.58 -1.35 -18.62
CA LEU A 118 -6.71 -0.56 -17.74
C LEU A 118 -5.23 -0.74 -18.14
N ALA A 119 -4.77 -1.97 -18.32
CA ALA A 119 -3.38 -2.25 -18.71
C ALA A 119 -2.99 -1.59 -20.03
N PHE A 120 -3.91 -1.47 -20.97
CA PHE A 120 -3.67 -0.76 -22.24
C PHE A 120 -3.54 0.75 -22.03
N ARG A 121 -4.44 1.37 -21.25
CA ARG A 121 -4.40 2.81 -20.96
C ARG A 121 -3.18 3.22 -20.15
N MET A 122 -2.77 2.39 -19.19
CA MET A 122 -1.56 2.59 -18.40
C MET A 122 -0.29 2.76 -19.22
N GLN A 123 -0.21 2.16 -20.42
CA GLN A 123 0.96 2.27 -21.30
C GLN A 123 1.26 3.70 -21.76
N GLY A 124 0.24 4.55 -21.84
CA GLY A 124 0.38 5.98 -22.12
C GLY A 124 0.65 6.83 -20.88
N ALA A 125 -0.14 6.64 -19.83
CA ALA A 125 -0.14 7.53 -18.67
C ALA A 125 1.02 7.27 -17.68
N VAL A 126 1.30 6.01 -17.35
CA VAL A 126 2.27 5.67 -16.30
C VAL A 126 3.70 6.13 -16.59
N PRO A 127 4.26 6.00 -17.83
CA PRO A 127 5.61 6.46 -18.12
C PRO A 127 5.85 7.94 -17.83
N GLU A 128 4.87 8.80 -18.09
CA GLU A 128 4.97 10.25 -17.86
C GLU A 128 4.99 10.57 -16.37
N ILE A 129 4.20 9.85 -15.56
CA ILE A 129 4.13 10.05 -14.12
C ILE A 129 5.43 9.60 -13.44
N LEU A 130 6.04 8.51 -13.91
CA LEU A 130 7.27 7.95 -13.35
C LEU A 130 8.55 8.58 -13.93
N ASP A 131 8.45 9.49 -14.90
CA ASP A 131 9.59 10.28 -15.42
C ASP A 131 9.73 11.59 -14.62
N PHE A 132 10.88 11.80 -13.99
CA PHE A 132 11.15 12.96 -13.14
C PHE A 132 11.80 14.14 -13.87
N LYS A 133 11.86 14.13 -15.21
CA LYS A 133 12.53 15.18 -15.99
C LYS A 133 11.97 16.57 -15.76
N ASP A 134 10.67 16.66 -15.44
CA ASP A 134 9.97 17.93 -15.23
C ASP A 134 9.99 18.36 -13.75
N GLU A 135 10.58 17.56 -12.85
CA GLU A 135 10.74 17.94 -11.46
C GLU A 135 11.86 18.98 -11.29
N ALA A 136 11.64 19.96 -10.43
CA ALA A 136 12.66 20.94 -10.09
C ALA A 136 13.84 20.27 -9.39
N GLU A 137 15.07 20.74 -9.66
CA GLU A 137 16.28 20.23 -9.00
C GLU A 137 16.16 20.30 -7.47
N SER A 138 15.54 21.35 -6.94
CA SER A 138 15.27 21.50 -5.50
C SER A 138 14.36 20.39 -4.95
N THR A 139 13.41 19.88 -5.73
CA THR A 139 12.58 18.74 -5.36
C THR A 139 13.42 17.45 -5.34
N ILE A 140 14.22 17.24 -6.38
CA ILE A 140 15.12 16.07 -6.48
C ILE A 140 16.09 16.03 -5.28
N ASP A 141 16.66 17.18 -4.90
CA ASP A 141 17.57 17.32 -3.76
C ASP A 141 16.84 17.13 -2.42
N ALA A 142 15.63 17.68 -2.26
CA ALA A 142 14.82 17.53 -1.05
C ALA A 142 14.53 16.05 -0.76
N TYR A 143 14.12 15.28 -1.78
CA TYR A 143 13.91 13.83 -1.65
C TYR A 143 15.22 13.02 -1.53
N GLY A 144 16.38 13.64 -1.62
CA GLY A 144 17.68 13.00 -1.50
C GLY A 144 18.01 12.03 -2.64
N ILE A 145 17.48 12.26 -3.84
CA ILE A 145 17.66 11.37 -5.00
C ILE A 145 19.10 11.42 -5.53
N ASN A 146 19.81 12.53 -5.33
CA ASN A 146 21.22 12.71 -5.69
C ASN A 146 22.19 12.15 -4.63
N ASN A 147 21.73 11.74 -3.47
CA ASN A 147 22.53 11.13 -2.41
C ASN A 147 22.43 9.59 -2.47
N PRO A 148 23.53 8.84 -2.69
CA PRO A 148 23.49 7.39 -2.79
C PRO A 148 22.83 6.66 -1.61
N ALA A 149 22.89 7.22 -0.39
CA ALA A 149 22.30 6.62 0.81
C ALA A 149 20.76 6.67 0.80
N THR A 150 20.17 7.71 0.22
CA THR A 150 18.73 7.96 0.22
C THR A 150 18.08 7.79 -1.14
N ALA A 151 18.87 7.75 -2.23
CA ALA A 151 18.41 7.81 -3.62
C ALA A 151 17.30 6.80 -3.97
N SER A 152 17.42 5.55 -3.52
CA SER A 152 16.43 4.52 -3.85
C SER A 152 15.08 4.83 -3.17
N PHE A 153 15.09 5.11 -1.88
CA PHE A 153 13.86 5.39 -1.14
C PHE A 153 13.28 6.77 -1.47
N GLY A 154 14.14 7.78 -1.70
CA GLY A 154 13.72 9.10 -2.17
C GLY A 154 12.98 9.05 -3.51
N ARG A 155 13.47 8.22 -4.43
CA ARG A 155 12.78 7.95 -5.70
C ARG A 155 11.41 7.33 -5.48
N GLN A 156 11.30 6.35 -4.57
CA GLN A 156 10.02 5.70 -4.26
C GLN A 156 9.02 6.69 -3.63
N CYS A 157 9.47 7.54 -2.71
CA CYS A 157 8.64 8.60 -2.11
C CYS A 157 8.17 9.61 -3.15
N LEU A 158 9.04 10.05 -4.07
CA LEU A 158 8.65 10.96 -5.15
C LEU A 158 7.66 10.30 -6.12
N MET A 159 7.86 9.02 -6.47
CA MET A 159 6.88 8.26 -7.27
C MET A 159 5.52 8.22 -6.57
N ALA A 160 5.49 7.95 -5.25
CA ALA A 160 4.25 7.90 -4.50
C ALA A 160 3.50 9.24 -4.51
N ARG A 161 4.20 10.36 -4.31
CA ARG A 161 3.60 11.69 -4.40
C ARG A 161 3.01 11.94 -5.79
N ARG A 162 3.74 11.66 -6.86
CA ARG A 162 3.28 11.87 -8.24
C ARG A 162 2.10 10.97 -8.61
N LEU A 163 2.09 9.73 -8.15
CA LEU A 163 0.96 8.82 -8.34
C LEU A 163 -0.28 9.32 -7.61
N SER A 164 -0.15 9.78 -6.35
CA SER A 164 -1.27 10.37 -5.60
C SER A 164 -1.78 11.65 -6.25
N GLU A 165 -0.89 12.54 -6.70
CA GLU A 165 -1.23 13.77 -7.43
C GLU A 165 -1.98 13.48 -8.75
N ALA A 166 -1.66 12.33 -9.40
CA ALA A 166 -2.33 11.86 -10.61
C ALA A 166 -3.64 11.10 -10.33
N GLY A 167 -4.07 10.97 -9.06
CA GLY A 167 -5.34 10.37 -8.67
C GLY A 167 -5.29 8.86 -8.38
N VAL A 168 -4.12 8.30 -8.09
CA VAL A 168 -4.00 6.95 -7.54
C VAL A 168 -4.43 6.98 -6.07
N LEU A 169 -5.47 6.23 -5.72
CA LEU A 169 -6.09 6.30 -4.39
C LEU A 169 -5.26 5.65 -3.28
N PHE A 170 -4.57 4.57 -3.58
CA PHE A 170 -3.79 3.82 -2.60
C PHE A 170 -2.40 3.55 -3.14
N VAL A 171 -1.39 4.13 -2.50
CA VAL A 171 0.02 3.92 -2.84
C VAL A 171 0.75 3.34 -1.64
N GLU A 172 1.36 2.20 -1.82
CA GLU A 172 2.15 1.52 -0.80
C GLU A 172 3.63 1.54 -1.19
N ILE A 173 4.51 1.88 -0.25
CA ILE A 173 5.96 1.80 -0.43
C ILE A 173 6.51 0.75 0.55
N CYS A 174 7.26 -0.22 0.04
CA CYS A 174 7.89 -1.25 0.87
C CYS A 174 9.40 -1.03 0.95
N GLN A 175 9.92 -0.81 2.16
CA GLN A 175 11.35 -0.65 2.41
C GLN A 175 11.88 -1.86 3.22
N PRO A 176 12.62 -2.78 2.59
CA PRO A 176 13.17 -3.96 3.27
C PRO A 176 14.42 -3.64 4.08
N GLY A 177 14.92 -4.62 4.85
CA GLY A 177 16.21 -4.55 5.51
C GLY A 177 16.18 -4.12 6.96
N TRP A 178 15.03 -4.27 7.65
CA TRP A 178 14.85 -3.91 9.06
C TRP A 178 14.99 -5.09 10.04
N ASP A 179 15.29 -6.29 9.55
CA ASP A 179 15.31 -7.52 10.35
C ASP A 179 16.70 -7.76 11.00
N HIS A 180 17.03 -6.93 11.99
CA HIS A 180 18.34 -6.90 12.63
C HIS A 180 18.42 -7.87 13.83
N HIS A 181 18.67 -9.16 13.58
CA HIS A 181 18.99 -10.17 14.59
C HIS A 181 20.46 -10.11 15.05
N ASN A 182 21.28 -9.29 14.41
CA ASN A 182 22.65 -8.96 14.74
C ASN A 182 23.02 -7.59 14.15
N ASN A 183 24.14 -7.01 14.57
CA ASN A 183 24.67 -5.73 14.08
C ASN A 183 23.60 -4.60 14.05
N LEU A 184 22.76 -4.53 15.08
CA LEU A 184 21.62 -3.60 15.15
C LEU A 184 22.04 -2.15 14.99
N HIS A 185 23.12 -1.75 15.70
CA HIS A 185 23.54 -0.34 15.74
C HIS A 185 23.86 0.20 14.33
N ASN A 186 24.73 -0.48 13.59
CA ASN A 186 25.08 -0.05 12.24
C ASN A 186 23.89 -0.22 11.27
N GLY A 187 23.13 -1.33 11.41
CA GLY A 187 21.95 -1.57 10.60
C GLY A 187 20.91 -0.46 10.74
N LEU A 188 20.66 0.05 11.96
CA LEU A 188 19.75 1.16 12.19
C LEU A 188 20.29 2.50 11.64
N ILE A 189 21.59 2.78 11.79
CA ILE A 189 22.19 3.98 11.19
C ILE A 189 21.94 3.98 9.68
N ASP A 190 22.21 2.87 9.01
CA ASP A 190 22.03 2.75 7.57
C ASP A 190 20.55 2.85 7.16
N ARG A 191 19.65 2.15 7.87
CA ARG A 191 18.23 2.13 7.51
C ARG A 191 17.54 3.45 7.84
N CYS A 192 17.73 3.99 9.05
CA CYS A 192 17.17 5.30 9.41
C CYS A 192 17.72 6.40 8.49
N GLY A 193 19.03 6.41 8.24
CA GLY A 193 19.65 7.37 7.33
C GLY A 193 19.13 7.28 5.90
N SER A 194 18.66 6.10 5.45
CA SER A 194 18.12 5.94 4.10
C SER A 194 16.69 6.47 3.94
N ILE A 195 15.91 6.60 5.02
CA ILE A 195 14.49 6.96 4.96
C ILE A 195 14.17 8.35 5.53
N ASP A 196 14.96 8.86 6.47
CA ASP A 196 14.64 10.07 7.23
C ASP A 196 14.40 11.28 6.33
N GLN A 197 15.35 11.64 5.50
CA GLN A 197 15.22 12.74 4.54
C GLN A 197 14.07 12.52 3.55
N PRO A 198 13.93 11.36 2.87
CA PRO A 198 12.82 11.12 1.94
C PRO A 198 11.43 11.20 2.56
N VAL A 199 11.24 10.69 3.78
CA VAL A 199 9.93 10.77 4.48
C VAL A 199 9.61 12.22 4.82
N ALA A 200 10.59 12.97 5.37
CA ALA A 200 10.41 14.38 5.67
C ALA A 200 10.07 15.20 4.41
N ALA A 201 10.76 14.91 3.29
CA ALA A 201 10.48 15.56 2.01
C ALA A 201 9.08 15.24 1.47
N LEU A 202 8.64 13.97 1.57
CA LEU A 202 7.29 13.57 1.15
C LEU A 202 6.23 14.34 1.92
N LEU A 203 6.34 14.41 3.25
CA LEU A 203 5.36 15.12 4.08
C LEU A 203 5.34 16.63 3.79
N ALA A 204 6.53 17.25 3.67
CA ALA A 204 6.65 18.67 3.36
C ALA A 204 6.13 19.00 1.94
N ASP A 205 6.37 18.15 0.95
CA ASP A 205 5.90 18.35 -0.43
C ASP A 205 4.37 18.21 -0.51
N LEU A 206 3.78 17.20 0.19
CA LEU A 206 2.33 17.05 0.31
C LEU A 206 1.69 18.28 0.98
N GLU A 207 2.29 18.81 2.06
CA GLU A 207 1.83 20.01 2.75
C GLU A 207 1.90 21.25 1.84
N GLN A 208 3.06 21.50 1.20
CA GLN A 208 3.26 22.64 0.32
C GLN A 208 2.32 22.65 -0.89
N ARG A 209 1.92 21.47 -1.38
CA ARG A 209 0.96 21.32 -2.48
C ARG A 209 -0.50 21.38 -2.02
N GLY A 210 -0.76 21.48 -0.71
CA GLY A 210 -2.11 21.41 -0.15
C GLY A 210 -2.76 20.02 -0.28
N MET A 211 -1.96 18.99 -0.48
CA MET A 211 -2.44 17.61 -0.61
C MET A 211 -2.54 16.88 0.74
N LEU A 212 -1.84 17.35 1.77
CA LEU A 212 -1.77 16.64 3.05
C LEU A 212 -3.12 16.57 3.77
N ASP A 213 -3.98 17.56 3.59
CA ASP A 213 -5.33 17.59 4.16
C ASP A 213 -6.27 16.53 3.55
N GLU A 214 -5.94 16.03 2.35
CA GLU A 214 -6.70 15.01 1.62
C GLU A 214 -5.94 13.69 1.49
N THR A 215 -4.73 13.60 2.03
CA THR A 215 -3.87 12.41 1.96
C THR A 215 -3.59 11.88 3.35
N LEU A 216 -3.96 10.62 3.60
CA LEU A 216 -3.60 9.92 4.82
C LEU A 216 -2.27 9.17 4.61
N VAL A 217 -1.24 9.52 5.36
CA VAL A 217 0.06 8.85 5.35
C VAL A 217 0.20 7.98 6.59
N LEU A 218 0.36 6.67 6.37
CA LEU A 218 0.69 5.69 7.41
C LEU A 218 2.16 5.27 7.25
N PHE A 219 2.93 5.36 8.33
CA PHE A 219 4.26 4.76 8.43
C PHE A 219 4.29 3.73 9.56
N GLY A 220 4.68 2.51 9.25
CA GLY A 220 4.69 1.43 10.22
C GLY A 220 5.40 0.18 9.74
N SER A 221 5.37 -0.82 10.60
CA SER A 221 5.91 -2.15 10.39
C SER A 221 4.92 -3.20 10.91
N GLU A 222 5.13 -4.44 10.54
CA GLU A 222 4.27 -5.57 10.93
C GLU A 222 4.47 -6.02 12.39
N PHE A 223 5.58 -5.61 13.02
CA PHE A 223 5.89 -5.79 14.44
C PHE A 223 7.06 -4.87 14.83
N GLY A 224 7.32 -4.75 16.13
CA GLY A 224 8.47 -4.05 16.69
C GLY A 224 9.62 -4.99 17.04
N ARG A 225 10.50 -4.51 17.94
CA ARG A 225 11.65 -5.26 18.43
C ARG A 225 11.62 -5.34 19.94
N GLN A 226 12.04 -6.50 20.47
CA GLN A 226 12.20 -6.69 21.91
C GLN A 226 13.22 -5.70 22.46
N PRO A 227 13.03 -5.14 23.66
CA PRO A 227 14.03 -4.26 24.29
C PRO A 227 15.26 -5.02 24.77
N THR A 228 15.15 -6.34 24.93
CA THR A 228 16.25 -7.21 25.33
C THR A 228 17.12 -7.61 24.16
N THR A 229 18.43 -7.80 24.41
CA THR A 229 19.40 -8.21 23.40
C THR A 229 19.17 -9.66 22.97
N GLN A 230 19.23 -9.89 21.65
CA GLN A 230 19.33 -11.22 21.06
C GLN A 230 20.76 -11.42 20.56
N GLY A 231 21.39 -12.54 20.94
CA GLY A 231 22.79 -12.77 20.63
C GLY A 231 23.70 -11.71 21.30
N GLU A 232 24.64 -11.16 20.54
CA GLU A 232 25.56 -10.13 21.04
C GLU A 232 24.93 -8.72 20.98
N ASP A 233 24.31 -8.35 19.87
CA ASP A 233 23.86 -6.98 19.61
C ASP A 233 22.55 -6.88 18.79
N GLY A 234 21.88 -7.99 18.55
CA GLY A 234 20.61 -8.02 17.80
C GLY A 234 19.38 -7.81 18.68
N ARG A 235 18.20 -7.83 18.04
CA ARG A 235 16.89 -7.78 18.70
C ARG A 235 15.95 -8.77 18.04
N ASP A 236 15.20 -9.50 18.87
CA ASP A 236 14.12 -10.38 18.40
C ASP A 236 12.83 -9.59 18.12
N HIS A 237 11.88 -10.23 17.47
CA HIS A 237 10.59 -9.66 17.10
C HIS A 237 9.73 -9.38 18.35
N ASN A 238 9.05 -8.24 18.36
CA ASN A 238 8.05 -7.90 19.38
C ASN A 238 6.69 -7.67 18.71
N ILE A 239 5.78 -8.60 18.89
CA ILE A 239 4.40 -8.51 18.39
C ILE A 239 3.41 -7.93 19.40
N THR A 240 3.86 -7.63 20.62
CA THR A 240 2.98 -7.28 21.77
C THR A 240 2.96 -5.78 22.07
N GLY A 241 3.86 -5.02 21.47
CA GLY A 241 3.89 -3.56 21.60
C GLY A 241 4.88 -2.95 20.61
N TYR A 242 4.37 -2.10 19.70
CA TYR A 242 5.18 -1.35 18.75
C TYR A 242 4.40 -0.14 18.23
N PRO A 243 5.09 0.97 17.90
CA PRO A 243 4.44 2.18 17.40
C PRO A 243 4.29 2.17 15.89
N MET A 244 3.30 2.91 15.42
CA MET A 244 3.17 3.41 14.06
C MET A 244 2.86 4.90 14.12
N PHE A 245 3.01 5.65 13.03
CA PHE A 245 2.49 7.00 12.99
C PHE A 245 1.58 7.24 11.79
N LEU A 246 0.64 8.15 11.99
CA LEU A 246 -0.32 8.62 10.99
C LEU A 246 -0.16 10.13 10.85
N VAL A 247 -0.22 10.62 9.61
CA VAL A 247 -0.15 12.05 9.29
C VAL A 247 -1.16 12.37 8.20
N GLY A 248 -1.78 13.55 8.28
CA GLY A 248 -2.65 14.07 7.23
C GLY A 248 -4.13 13.89 7.53
N ALA A 249 -4.91 13.72 6.49
CA ALA A 249 -6.37 13.82 6.49
C ALA A 249 -7.08 13.18 7.67
N GLY A 250 -7.78 13.99 8.46
CA GLY A 250 -8.63 13.55 9.57
C GLY A 250 -7.90 13.04 10.82
N VAL A 251 -6.57 13.08 10.86
CA VAL A 251 -5.76 12.66 12.01
C VAL A 251 -5.48 13.84 12.93
N LYS A 252 -5.68 13.65 14.23
CA LYS A 252 -5.41 14.65 15.26
C LYS A 252 -3.91 14.93 15.36
N PRO A 253 -3.44 16.14 15.06
CA PRO A 253 -2.02 16.44 15.06
C PRO A 253 -1.43 16.46 16.47
N GLY A 254 -0.16 16.05 16.61
CA GLY A 254 0.59 16.10 17.86
C GLY A 254 0.05 15.21 18.98
N TYR A 255 -0.79 14.22 18.65
CA TYR A 255 -1.39 13.30 19.62
C TYR A 255 -0.65 11.98 19.67
N THR A 256 -0.38 11.48 20.88
CA THR A 256 0.15 10.14 21.10
C THR A 256 -0.95 9.26 21.67
N HIS A 257 -1.27 8.16 20.98
CA HIS A 257 -2.25 7.16 21.39
C HIS A 257 -1.56 5.98 22.04
N GLY A 258 -2.02 5.65 23.25
CA GLY A 258 -1.55 4.48 23.97
C GLY A 258 -0.18 4.61 24.62
N GLN A 259 0.20 3.56 25.35
CA GLN A 259 1.47 3.50 26.08
C GLN A 259 1.95 2.05 26.21
N SER A 260 3.26 1.86 26.20
CA SER A 260 3.88 0.58 26.58
C SER A 260 4.08 0.48 28.09
N ASP A 261 4.37 -0.73 28.58
CA ASP A 261 4.91 -0.94 29.91
C ASP A 261 6.28 -0.25 30.09
N GLU A 262 6.78 -0.22 31.30
CA GLU A 262 8.06 0.43 31.65
C GLU A 262 9.27 -0.18 30.94
N TYR A 263 9.16 -1.39 30.43
CA TYR A 263 10.23 -2.10 29.71
C TYR A 263 10.09 -2.00 28.18
N GLY A 264 8.98 -1.46 27.67
CA GLY A 264 8.71 -1.40 26.23
C GLY A 264 8.38 -2.75 25.58
N VAL A 265 7.91 -3.73 26.37
CA VAL A 265 7.57 -5.08 25.88
C VAL A 265 6.14 -5.16 25.42
N HIS A 266 5.19 -4.68 26.25
CA HIS A 266 3.76 -4.81 25.98
C HIS A 266 3.11 -3.44 25.85
N ALA A 267 2.22 -3.28 24.87
CA ALA A 267 1.26 -2.19 24.89
C ALA A 267 0.28 -2.43 26.06
N VAL A 268 0.11 -1.46 26.97
CA VAL A 268 -0.71 -1.59 28.20
C VAL A 268 -1.89 -0.63 28.23
N GLU A 269 -1.78 0.53 27.60
CA GLU A 269 -2.87 1.51 27.47
C GLU A 269 -3.17 1.75 26.00
N GLY A 270 -4.42 2.04 25.63
CA GLY A 270 -4.84 2.35 24.26
C GLY A 270 -4.41 1.29 23.25
N ARG A 271 -4.49 0.01 23.60
CA ARG A 271 -4.02 -1.09 22.75
C ARG A 271 -4.85 -1.16 21.49
N MET A 272 -4.16 -1.21 20.34
CA MET A 272 -4.78 -1.41 19.05
C MET A 272 -4.31 -2.75 18.44
N HIS A 273 -5.26 -3.56 18.01
CA HIS A 273 -4.97 -4.70 17.14
C HIS A 273 -4.86 -4.22 15.68
N THR A 274 -4.23 -5.01 14.81
CA THR A 274 -4.17 -4.69 13.36
C THR A 274 -5.56 -4.43 12.77
N ASN A 275 -6.60 -5.14 13.24
CA ASN A 275 -7.97 -4.92 12.77
C ASN A 275 -8.55 -3.58 13.25
N ASP A 276 -8.12 -3.06 14.41
CA ASP A 276 -8.51 -1.73 14.88
C ASP A 276 -7.83 -0.63 14.06
N LEU A 277 -6.57 -0.84 13.68
CA LEU A 277 -5.88 0.01 12.71
C LEU A 277 -6.65 0.03 11.38
N HIS A 278 -6.99 -1.12 10.82
CA HIS A 278 -7.75 -1.20 9.56
C HIS A 278 -9.12 -0.54 9.67
N ALA A 279 -9.86 -0.75 10.77
CA ALA A 279 -11.14 -0.09 11.01
C ALA A 279 -10.99 1.43 11.04
N THR A 280 -9.93 1.92 11.69
CA THR A 280 -9.63 3.36 11.81
C THR A 280 -9.22 3.97 10.47
N LEU A 281 -8.38 3.28 9.69
CA LEU A 281 -7.98 3.72 8.36
C LEU A 281 -9.19 3.80 7.40
N LEU A 282 -10.03 2.77 7.40
CA LEU A 282 -11.26 2.78 6.60
C LEU A 282 -12.21 3.92 7.01
N HIS A 283 -12.34 4.17 8.33
CA HIS A 283 -13.15 5.27 8.84
C HIS A 283 -12.62 6.65 8.39
N LEU A 284 -11.30 6.88 8.48
CA LEU A 284 -10.64 8.11 8.00
C LEU A 284 -10.85 8.32 6.48
N LEU A 285 -10.97 7.23 5.72
CA LEU A 285 -11.31 7.25 4.29
C LEU A 285 -12.82 7.37 4.01
N GLY A 286 -13.65 7.58 5.04
CA GLY A 286 -15.11 7.70 4.89
C GLY A 286 -15.85 6.37 4.71
N LEU A 287 -15.18 5.23 4.93
CA LEU A 287 -15.75 3.90 4.78
C LEU A 287 -16.13 3.29 6.14
N ASN A 288 -17.31 2.68 6.20
CA ASN A 288 -17.70 1.89 7.35
C ASN A 288 -17.18 0.45 7.21
N HIS A 289 -16.22 0.07 8.06
CA HIS A 289 -15.57 -1.24 7.99
C HIS A 289 -16.50 -2.43 8.27
N GLU A 290 -17.66 -2.20 8.91
CA GLU A 290 -18.65 -3.25 9.19
C GLU A 290 -19.59 -3.48 8.00
N TRP A 291 -19.85 -2.43 7.21
CA TRP A 291 -20.74 -2.49 6.05
C TRP A 291 -20.00 -2.74 4.73
N LEU A 292 -18.70 -2.48 4.70
CA LEU A 292 -17.86 -2.80 3.54
C LEU A 292 -17.60 -4.30 3.48
N THR A 293 -18.55 -5.03 2.90
CA THR A 293 -18.55 -6.50 2.81
C THR A 293 -18.54 -6.98 1.37
N TYR A 294 -18.04 -8.17 1.17
CA TYR A 294 -18.09 -8.89 -0.10
C TYR A 294 -18.57 -10.34 0.13
N PRO A 295 -19.67 -10.78 -0.54
CA PRO A 295 -20.17 -12.14 -0.38
C PRO A 295 -19.28 -13.13 -1.13
N TYR A 296 -18.73 -14.10 -0.42
CA TYR A 296 -17.89 -15.14 -0.99
C TYR A 296 -18.05 -16.46 -0.23
N ALA A 297 -18.19 -17.58 -0.96
CA ALA A 297 -18.35 -18.92 -0.39
C ALA A 297 -19.39 -19.02 0.74
N GLY A 298 -20.52 -18.32 0.58
CA GLY A 298 -21.65 -18.36 1.53
C GLY A 298 -21.49 -17.51 2.79
N ARG A 299 -20.51 -16.63 2.83
CA ARG A 299 -20.24 -15.70 3.93
C ARG A 299 -19.95 -14.30 3.39
N ASP A 300 -20.38 -13.26 4.12
CA ASP A 300 -19.93 -11.89 3.89
C ASP A 300 -18.57 -11.66 4.57
N PHE A 301 -17.56 -11.38 3.75
CA PHE A 301 -16.21 -11.03 4.22
C PHE A 301 -16.02 -9.53 4.31
N ARG A 302 -15.19 -9.09 5.23
CA ARG A 302 -14.70 -7.72 5.36
C ARG A 302 -13.22 -7.72 5.77
N LEU A 303 -12.51 -6.62 5.57
CA LEU A 303 -11.08 -6.49 5.90
C LEU A 303 -10.81 -6.81 7.39
N THR A 304 -11.66 -6.32 8.28
CA THR A 304 -11.54 -6.46 9.74
C THR A 304 -12.08 -7.79 10.27
N ASP A 305 -12.56 -8.68 9.42
CA ASP A 305 -13.23 -9.93 9.78
C ASP A 305 -14.39 -9.70 10.75
N VAL A 306 -14.37 -10.31 11.93
CA VAL A 306 -15.39 -10.15 12.99
C VAL A 306 -14.97 -9.17 14.09
N ALA A 307 -13.84 -8.49 13.89
CA ALA A 307 -13.20 -7.61 14.87
C ALA A 307 -13.07 -6.17 14.32
N GLY A 308 -12.27 -5.35 14.99
CA GLY A 308 -11.97 -3.98 14.62
C GLY A 308 -12.84 -2.96 15.35
N THR A 309 -12.17 -2.04 16.01
CA THR A 309 -12.78 -0.88 16.66
C THR A 309 -12.06 0.38 16.16
N VAL A 310 -12.83 1.40 15.79
CA VAL A 310 -12.26 2.69 15.38
C VAL A 310 -11.69 3.39 16.60
N ALA A 311 -10.42 3.77 16.55
CA ALA A 311 -9.75 4.54 17.60
C ALA A 311 -10.18 6.02 17.52
N GLN A 312 -11.29 6.35 18.15
CA GLN A 312 -11.90 7.70 18.08
C GLN A 312 -10.98 8.81 18.61
N GLU A 313 -10.07 8.49 19.52
CA GLU A 313 -9.17 9.45 20.17
C GLU A 313 -8.13 10.04 19.24
N ILE A 314 -7.81 9.36 18.14
CA ILE A 314 -6.83 9.82 17.15
C ILE A 314 -7.46 10.64 16.01
N LEU A 315 -8.79 10.75 15.98
CA LEU A 315 -9.50 11.51 14.95
C LEU A 315 -9.49 13.01 15.30
N ALA A 316 -9.38 13.89 14.27
CA ALA A 316 -9.37 15.35 14.41
C ALA A 316 -10.76 15.92 14.69
#